data_277c15fe044df82e7c3120dc243f980c
#
_entry.id   277c15fe044df82e7c3120dc243f980c
#
_cell.length_a   1.000
_cell.length_b   1.000
_cell.length_c   1.000
_cell.angle_alpha   90.00
_cell.angle_beta   90.00
_cell.angle_gamma   90.00
#
_symmetry.space_group_name_H-M   'P 1'
#
loop_
_entity.id
_entity.type
_entity.pdbx_description
1 polymer ?
#
loop_
_entity_poly.entity_id
_entity_poly.type
_entity_poly.pdbx_seq_one_letter_code
_entity_poly.pdbx_strand_id
1 'polypeptide(L)'
;LNEAISTIKLQTHFQEHYTTQQLYGVVEHHVRQIYSGLFGWFDEDEANLFPVPSPERSVRLIEGFGGIERVREIIDSSLEKEDFRWAIELSSWLVRSNLNSQGIADAGEPQDRKRLAAALRGVAYTTSAANIRNWCITRALELDESLNLSRFRKHRFNKRELSRRTPIDSLKLLR
;
A
#
# COMPACT_ATOMS: atom_id res chain seq x y z
N LEU A 1 13.00 -10.10 -11.03
CA LEU A 1 12.57 -8.78 -10.54
C LEU A 1 13.32 -8.37 -9.28
N ASN A 2 13.35 -9.19 -8.24
CA ASN A 2 13.96 -8.86 -6.95
C ASN A 2 15.47 -8.56 -7.06
N GLU A 3 16.20 -9.30 -7.90
CA GLU A 3 17.61 -9.03 -8.19
C GLU A 3 17.79 -7.66 -8.86
N ALA A 4 16.97 -7.32 -9.85
CA ALA A 4 17.02 -6.01 -10.51
C ALA A 4 16.76 -4.87 -9.53
N ILE A 5 15.80 -5.03 -8.61
CA ILE A 5 15.47 -4.05 -7.56
C ILE A 5 16.65 -3.86 -6.60
N SER A 6 17.34 -4.94 -6.22
CA SER A 6 18.48 -4.87 -5.30
C SER A 6 19.71 -4.25 -5.94
N THR A 7 19.90 -4.47 -7.24
CA THR A 7 21.12 -4.10 -7.99
C THR A 7 21.03 -2.70 -8.57
N ILE A 8 19.87 -2.33 -9.16
CA ILE A 8 19.73 -1.04 -9.85
C ILE A 8 19.52 0.07 -8.81
N LYS A 9 20.46 0.98 -8.75
CA LYS A 9 20.44 2.14 -7.84
C LYS A 9 20.69 3.43 -8.63
N LEU A 10 20.15 4.53 -8.13
CA LEU A 10 20.52 5.85 -8.63
C LEU A 10 22.00 6.10 -8.33
N GLN A 11 22.77 6.49 -9.35
CA GLN A 11 24.21 6.77 -9.19
C GLN A 11 24.41 7.97 -8.26
N THR A 12 25.51 7.95 -7.48
CA THR A 12 25.78 8.92 -6.42
C THR A 12 25.72 10.37 -6.92
N HIS A 13 26.32 10.67 -8.06
CA HIS A 13 26.33 12.04 -8.61
C HIS A 13 24.91 12.56 -8.96
N PHE A 14 23.96 11.68 -9.25
CA PHE A 14 22.56 12.08 -9.41
C PHE A 14 21.83 12.27 -8.10
N GLN A 15 22.26 11.57 -7.03
CA GLN A 15 21.68 11.74 -5.70
C GLN A 15 22.04 13.09 -5.07
N GLU A 16 23.22 13.61 -5.38
CA GLU A 16 23.75 14.86 -4.82
C GLU A 16 23.15 16.11 -5.50
N HIS A 17 22.64 15.98 -6.71
CA HIS A 17 22.06 17.09 -7.47
C HIS A 17 20.56 17.24 -7.23
N TYR A 18 20.12 18.43 -6.78
CA TYR A 18 18.70 18.69 -6.48
C TYR A 18 17.74 18.29 -7.61
N THR A 19 18.09 18.60 -8.87
CA THR A 19 17.21 18.36 -10.02
C THR A 19 17.12 16.89 -10.45
N THR A 20 18.04 16.04 -9.99
CA THR A 20 18.13 14.61 -10.37
C THR A 20 17.81 13.68 -9.20
N GLN A 21 17.54 14.21 -8.01
CA GLN A 21 17.10 13.43 -6.87
C GLN A 21 15.73 12.78 -7.10
N GLN A 22 15.43 11.76 -6.31
CA GLN A 22 14.16 11.06 -6.34
C GLN A 22 13.03 11.88 -5.67
N LEU A 23 12.70 13.04 -6.25
CA LEU A 23 11.75 13.99 -5.66
C LEU A 23 10.29 13.65 -5.96
N TYR A 24 10.01 12.84 -6.98
CA TYR A 24 8.66 12.44 -7.38
C TYR A 24 8.46 10.93 -7.29
N GLY A 25 9.21 10.14 -8.04
CA GLY A 25 9.23 8.69 -7.99
C GLY A 25 10.53 8.14 -7.41
N VAL A 26 10.62 6.83 -7.25
CA VAL A 26 11.83 6.15 -6.78
C VAL A 26 12.26 5.09 -7.79
N VAL A 27 13.57 4.85 -7.86
CA VAL A 27 14.17 3.88 -8.80
C VAL A 27 13.53 2.50 -8.62
N GLU A 28 13.31 2.05 -7.40
CA GLU A 28 12.65 0.76 -7.12
C GLU A 28 11.31 0.61 -7.86
N HIS A 29 10.46 1.64 -7.81
CA HIS A 29 9.16 1.60 -8.49
C HIS A 29 9.28 1.67 -10.01
N HIS A 30 10.27 2.43 -10.52
CA HIS A 30 10.55 2.47 -11.95
C HIS A 30 11.03 1.11 -12.46
N VAL A 31 11.92 0.43 -11.73
CA VAL A 31 12.38 -0.92 -12.07
C VAL A 31 11.19 -1.88 -12.14
N ARG A 32 10.29 -1.88 -11.14
CA ARG A 32 9.08 -2.69 -11.14
C ARG A 32 8.19 -2.42 -12.37
N GLN A 33 8.00 -1.13 -12.68
CA GLN A 33 7.16 -0.71 -13.80
C GLN A 33 7.75 -1.14 -15.15
N ILE A 34 9.05 -0.94 -15.35
CA ILE A 34 9.75 -1.34 -16.57
C ILE A 34 9.75 -2.86 -16.73
N TYR A 35 10.05 -3.59 -15.66
CA TYR A 35 10.03 -5.05 -15.66
C TYR A 35 8.64 -5.57 -16.08
N SER A 36 7.58 -5.09 -15.45
CA SER A 36 6.22 -5.49 -15.78
C SER A 36 5.84 -5.12 -17.22
N GLY A 37 6.36 -4.01 -17.76
CA GLY A 37 6.14 -3.60 -19.14
C GLY A 37 6.85 -4.49 -20.18
N LEU A 38 8.01 -5.04 -19.81
CA LEU A 38 8.81 -5.89 -20.71
C LEU A 38 8.45 -7.37 -20.61
N PHE A 39 8.17 -7.87 -19.39
CA PHE A 39 8.01 -9.30 -19.10
C PHE A 39 6.58 -9.68 -18.71
N GLY A 40 5.71 -8.70 -18.52
CA GLY A 40 4.32 -8.94 -18.10
C GLY A 40 4.13 -8.89 -16.58
N TRP A 41 2.96 -9.33 -16.15
CA TRP A 41 2.52 -9.22 -14.75
C TRP A 41 3.15 -10.26 -13.80
N PHE A 42 3.53 -11.41 -14.35
CA PHE A 42 4.06 -12.53 -13.57
C PHE A 42 5.57 -12.36 -13.37
N ASP A 43 6.00 -12.32 -12.12
CA ASP A 43 7.36 -12.08 -11.69
C ASP A 43 8.14 -13.36 -11.34
N GLU A 44 7.61 -14.54 -11.76
CA GLU A 44 8.16 -15.87 -11.50
C GLU A 44 8.17 -16.27 -10.01
N ASP A 45 7.50 -15.53 -9.14
CA ASP A 45 7.22 -15.95 -7.76
C ASP A 45 5.93 -16.78 -7.75
N GLU A 46 6.04 -18.06 -7.44
CA GLU A 46 4.92 -19.02 -7.41
C GLU A 46 3.79 -18.57 -6.48
N ALA A 47 4.12 -17.81 -5.40
CA ALA A 47 3.13 -17.27 -4.48
C ALA A 47 2.21 -16.23 -5.13
N ASN A 48 2.66 -15.61 -6.24
CA ASN A 48 1.91 -14.62 -6.99
C ASN A 48 1.12 -15.22 -8.16
N LEU A 49 1.31 -16.51 -8.49
CA LEU A 49 0.62 -17.14 -9.62
C LEU A 49 -0.90 -17.26 -9.37
N PHE A 50 -1.29 -17.75 -8.20
CA PHE A 50 -2.68 -17.84 -7.73
C PHE A 50 -2.77 -17.41 -6.26
N PRO A 51 -2.60 -16.13 -5.94
CA PRO A 51 -2.56 -15.70 -4.55
C PRO A 51 -3.92 -15.91 -3.87
N VAL A 52 -3.88 -16.36 -2.62
CA VAL A 52 -5.07 -16.38 -1.77
C VAL A 52 -5.61 -14.95 -1.63
N PRO A 53 -6.94 -14.73 -1.69
CA PRO A 53 -7.52 -13.40 -1.52
C PRO A 53 -7.00 -12.69 -0.26
N SER A 54 -6.67 -11.41 -0.39
CA SER A 54 -5.93 -10.65 0.63
C SER A 54 -6.48 -10.78 2.06
N PRO A 55 -7.80 -10.73 2.32
CA PRO A 55 -8.31 -10.88 3.68
C PRO A 55 -8.08 -12.27 4.26
N GLU A 56 -8.36 -13.31 3.49
CA GLU A 56 -8.14 -14.69 3.89
C GLU A 56 -6.65 -14.98 4.09
N ARG A 57 -5.79 -14.50 3.17
CA ARG A 57 -4.34 -14.59 3.30
C ARG A 57 -3.86 -13.95 4.60
N SER A 58 -4.39 -12.77 4.96
CA SER A 58 -4.03 -12.06 6.18
C SER A 58 -4.36 -12.88 7.42
N VAL A 59 -5.55 -13.50 7.49
CA VAL A 59 -5.93 -14.38 8.60
C VAL A 59 -4.94 -15.55 8.73
N ARG A 60 -4.67 -16.26 7.64
CA ARG A 60 -3.75 -17.42 7.64
C ARG A 60 -2.32 -17.03 8.05
N LEU A 61 -1.84 -15.85 7.61
CA LEU A 61 -0.52 -15.35 7.99
C LEU A 61 -0.47 -15.02 9.48
N ILE A 62 -1.47 -14.32 10.01
CA ILE A 62 -1.56 -14.01 11.44
C ILE A 62 -1.55 -15.29 12.28
N GLU A 63 -2.35 -16.30 11.90
CA GLU A 63 -2.36 -17.60 12.57
C GLU A 63 -1.00 -18.29 12.51
N GLY A 64 -0.36 -18.30 11.34
CA GLY A 64 0.97 -18.89 11.13
C GLY A 64 2.08 -18.19 11.92
N PHE A 65 1.93 -16.90 12.21
CA PHE A 65 2.86 -16.12 13.03
C PHE A 65 2.62 -16.26 14.54
N GLY A 66 1.62 -17.04 14.97
CA GLY A 66 1.32 -17.28 16.38
C GLY A 66 0.21 -16.39 16.94
N GLY A 67 -0.61 -15.80 16.06
CA GLY A 67 -1.79 -15.03 16.43
C GLY A 67 -1.58 -13.52 16.50
N ILE A 68 -2.68 -12.80 16.74
CA ILE A 68 -2.74 -11.33 16.67
C ILE A 68 -1.74 -10.66 17.62
N GLU A 69 -1.66 -11.10 18.86
CA GLU A 69 -0.79 -10.47 19.86
C GLU A 69 0.69 -10.62 19.49
N ARG A 70 1.08 -11.79 18.98
CA ARG A 70 2.44 -11.99 18.52
C ARG A 70 2.82 -11.10 17.34
N VAL A 71 1.89 -10.93 16.40
CA VAL A 71 2.09 -10.01 15.26
C VAL A 71 2.22 -8.56 15.76
N ARG A 72 1.41 -8.14 16.74
CA ARG A 72 1.50 -6.81 17.36
C ARG A 72 2.86 -6.56 18.01
N GLU A 73 3.37 -7.52 18.77
CA GLU A 73 4.73 -7.43 19.38
C GLU A 73 5.82 -7.25 18.31
N ILE A 74 5.73 -7.99 17.20
CA ILE A 74 6.70 -7.88 16.12
C ILE A 74 6.61 -6.52 15.45
N ILE A 75 5.39 -6.00 15.22
CA ILE A 75 5.18 -4.67 14.65
C ILE A 75 5.79 -3.60 15.56
N ASP A 76 5.51 -3.64 16.86
CA ASP A 76 5.99 -2.66 17.83
C ASP A 76 7.53 -2.68 17.88
N SER A 77 8.15 -3.87 17.88
CA SER A 77 9.61 -4.00 17.78
C SER A 77 10.17 -3.49 16.45
N SER A 78 9.43 -3.66 15.33
CA SER A 78 9.87 -3.17 14.02
C SER A 78 9.79 -1.65 13.94
N LEU A 79 8.77 -1.04 14.55
CA LEU A 79 8.65 0.41 14.66
C LEU A 79 9.79 1.03 15.49
N GLU A 80 10.15 0.40 16.61
CA GLU A 80 11.27 0.82 17.45
C GLU A 80 12.63 0.76 16.72
N LYS A 81 12.78 -0.21 15.81
CA LYS A 81 13.99 -0.37 14.98
C LYS A 81 13.96 0.43 13.67
N GLU A 82 12.91 1.21 13.46
CA GLU A 82 12.67 1.95 12.20
C GLU A 82 12.57 1.05 10.96
N ASP A 83 12.26 -0.25 11.13
CA ASP A 83 11.95 -1.15 10.02
C ASP A 83 10.50 -0.95 9.56
N PHE A 84 10.25 0.24 9.02
CA PHE A 84 8.91 0.67 8.62
C PHE A 84 8.32 -0.18 7.50
N ARG A 85 9.15 -0.75 6.61
CA ARG A 85 8.65 -1.62 5.52
C ARG A 85 8.02 -2.89 6.08
N TRP A 86 8.70 -3.55 7.00
CA TRP A 86 8.19 -4.73 7.66
C TRP A 86 6.99 -4.42 8.56
N ALA A 87 7.06 -3.32 9.30
CA ALA A 87 5.94 -2.83 10.10
C ALA A 87 4.69 -2.57 9.26
N ILE A 88 4.81 -2.00 8.04
CA ILE A 88 3.68 -1.80 7.11
C ILE A 88 3.10 -3.15 6.67
N GLU A 89 3.93 -4.10 6.30
CA GLU A 89 3.47 -5.40 5.82
C GLU A 89 2.64 -6.10 6.90
N LEU A 90 3.18 -6.26 8.10
CA LEU A 90 2.50 -6.91 9.20
C LEU A 90 1.23 -6.16 9.66
N SER A 91 1.32 -4.85 9.83
CA SER A 91 0.16 -4.03 10.24
C SER A 91 -0.96 -4.07 9.19
N SER A 92 -0.60 -4.20 7.90
CA SER A 92 -1.59 -4.32 6.85
C SER A 92 -2.37 -5.64 6.93
N TRP A 93 -1.77 -6.72 7.46
CA TRP A 93 -2.50 -7.96 7.70
C TRP A 93 -3.56 -7.78 8.79
N LEU A 94 -3.21 -7.13 9.93
CA LEU A 94 -4.15 -6.87 11.00
C LEU A 94 -5.34 -6.03 10.54
N VAL A 95 -5.08 -4.98 9.77
CA VAL A 95 -6.14 -4.11 9.23
C VAL A 95 -7.01 -4.85 8.20
N ARG A 96 -6.43 -5.70 7.35
CA ARG A 96 -7.15 -6.41 6.28
C ARG A 96 -7.84 -7.69 6.73
N SER A 97 -7.41 -8.32 7.82
CA SER A 97 -8.05 -9.52 8.36
C SER A 97 -9.45 -9.23 8.92
N ASN A 98 -9.70 -7.99 9.34
CA ASN A 98 -10.97 -7.52 9.85
C ASN A 98 -11.82 -6.94 8.71
N LEU A 99 -12.57 -7.79 8.01
CA LEU A 99 -13.57 -7.35 7.05
C LEU A 99 -14.84 -6.95 7.80
N ASN A 100 -15.33 -5.75 7.55
CA ASN A 100 -16.71 -5.42 7.95
C ASN A 100 -17.72 -6.21 7.10
N SER A 101 -19.00 -6.17 7.48
CA SER A 101 -20.11 -6.82 6.77
C SER A 101 -20.28 -6.42 5.30
N GLN A 102 -19.52 -5.40 4.85
CA GLN A 102 -19.50 -4.91 3.46
C GLN A 102 -18.24 -5.36 2.70
N GLY A 103 -17.38 -6.17 3.32
CA GLY A 103 -16.14 -6.64 2.70
C GLY A 103 -15.05 -5.56 2.55
N ILE A 104 -15.18 -4.43 3.26
CA ILE A 104 -14.22 -3.33 3.19
C ILE A 104 -13.13 -3.56 4.24
N ALA A 105 -11.89 -3.65 3.80
CA ALA A 105 -10.70 -3.95 4.62
C ALA A 105 -10.22 -2.80 5.53
N ASP A 106 -11.10 -1.90 5.94
CA ASP A 106 -10.74 -0.73 6.76
C ASP A 106 -11.25 -0.84 8.22
N ALA A 107 -11.72 -2.01 8.61
CA ALA A 107 -12.37 -2.23 9.91
C ALA A 107 -11.44 -2.80 11.00
N GLY A 108 -10.11 -2.71 10.82
CA GLY A 108 -9.14 -3.13 11.83
C GLY A 108 -9.35 -2.39 13.15
N GLU A 109 -8.94 -3.03 14.25
CA GLU A 109 -8.96 -2.41 15.59
C GLU A 109 -8.25 -1.04 15.57
N PRO A 110 -8.74 -0.03 16.31
CA PRO A 110 -8.15 1.30 16.30
C PRO A 110 -6.64 1.31 16.59
N GLN A 111 -6.18 0.43 17.48
CA GLN A 111 -4.75 0.28 17.80
C GLN A 111 -3.92 -0.26 16.63
N ASP A 112 -4.49 -1.16 15.81
CA ASP A 112 -3.78 -1.74 14.66
C ASP A 112 -3.73 -0.75 13.51
N ARG A 113 -4.81 0.04 13.31
CA ARG A 113 -4.81 1.18 12.40
C ARG A 113 -3.76 2.23 12.77
N LYS A 114 -3.58 2.52 14.07
CA LYS A 114 -2.53 3.45 14.55
C LYS A 114 -1.13 2.92 14.29
N ARG A 115 -0.88 1.61 14.46
CA ARG A 115 0.40 0.99 14.11
C ARG A 115 0.72 1.14 12.63
N LEU A 116 -0.26 0.84 11.75
CA LEU A 116 -0.10 1.04 10.31
C LEU A 116 0.14 2.52 9.97
N ALA A 117 -0.59 3.42 10.61
CA ALA A 117 -0.41 4.86 10.42
C ALA A 117 0.97 5.34 10.85
N ALA A 118 1.50 4.83 11.96
CA ALA A 118 2.86 5.14 12.44
C ALA A 118 3.92 4.64 11.45
N ALA A 119 3.80 3.40 10.96
CA ALA A 119 4.73 2.84 9.99
C ALA A 119 4.71 3.61 8.65
N LEU A 120 3.52 4.01 8.17
CA LEU A 120 3.39 4.83 6.96
C LEU A 120 4.03 6.21 7.14
N ARG A 121 3.89 6.84 8.30
CA ARG A 121 4.58 8.10 8.60
C ARG A 121 6.09 7.92 8.63
N GLY A 122 6.58 6.83 9.19
CA GLY A 122 8.00 6.49 9.16
C GLY A 122 8.54 6.47 7.72
N VAL A 123 7.89 5.75 6.81
CA VAL A 123 8.26 5.76 5.38
C VAL A 123 8.15 7.16 4.79
N ALA A 124 7.11 7.93 5.12
CA ALA A 124 6.94 9.28 4.60
C ALA A 124 8.08 10.22 5.00
N TYR A 125 8.65 10.05 6.19
CA TYR A 125 9.78 10.85 6.67
C TYR A 125 11.13 10.41 6.09
N THR A 126 11.25 9.18 5.61
CA THR A 126 12.50 8.65 5.04
C THR A 126 12.60 8.82 3.53
N THR A 127 11.56 9.30 2.84
CA THR A 127 11.55 9.49 1.39
C THR A 127 11.38 10.94 0.98
N SER A 128 12.17 11.38 0.02
CA SER A 128 12.00 12.67 -0.67
C SER A 128 10.91 12.63 -1.76
N ALA A 129 10.51 11.43 -2.21
CA ALA A 129 9.55 11.25 -3.29
C ALA A 129 8.14 11.72 -2.91
N ALA A 130 7.71 12.84 -3.47
CA ALA A 130 6.50 13.53 -3.08
C ALA A 130 5.22 12.68 -3.23
N ASN A 131 5.11 11.89 -4.29
CA ASN A 131 3.95 11.03 -4.52
C ASN A 131 3.83 9.94 -3.45
N ILE A 132 4.93 9.28 -3.07
CA ILE A 132 4.97 8.24 -2.04
C ILE A 132 4.71 8.86 -0.68
N ARG A 133 5.45 9.93 -0.34
CA ARG A 133 5.28 10.64 0.93
C ARG A 133 3.84 11.09 1.14
N ASN A 134 3.26 11.76 0.15
CA ASN A 134 1.91 12.28 0.26
C ASN A 134 0.87 11.17 0.35
N TRP A 135 1.04 10.06 -0.39
CA TRP A 135 0.17 8.90 -0.27
C TRP A 135 0.23 8.30 1.15
N CYS A 136 1.44 8.08 1.69
CA CYS A 136 1.63 7.55 3.03
C CYS A 136 1.01 8.45 4.11
N ILE A 137 1.23 9.77 4.02
CA ILE A 137 0.65 10.73 4.98
C ILE A 137 -0.88 10.74 4.89
N THR A 138 -1.44 10.80 3.68
CA THR A 138 -2.88 10.81 3.47
C THR A 138 -3.51 9.53 4.04
N ARG A 139 -2.90 8.37 3.75
CA ARG A 139 -3.40 7.10 4.28
C ARG A 139 -3.30 7.01 5.81
N ALA A 140 -2.23 7.51 6.40
CA ALA A 140 -2.07 7.58 7.85
C ALA A 140 -3.15 8.46 8.50
N LEU A 141 -3.47 9.60 7.92
CA LEU A 141 -4.53 10.50 8.40
C LEU A 141 -5.93 9.86 8.28
N GLU A 142 -6.19 9.05 7.25
CA GLU A 142 -7.43 8.28 7.16
C GLU A 142 -7.53 7.21 8.26
N LEU A 143 -6.43 6.47 8.49
CA LEU A 143 -6.36 5.41 9.51
C LEU A 143 -6.56 5.95 10.92
N ASP A 144 -6.08 7.17 11.20
CA ASP A 144 -6.27 7.88 12.47
C ASP A 144 -7.62 8.58 12.57
N GLU A 145 -8.45 8.51 11.54
CA GLU A 145 -9.74 9.24 11.47
C GLU A 145 -9.60 10.78 11.51
N SER A 146 -8.37 11.30 11.35
CA SER A 146 -8.09 12.74 11.28
C SER A 146 -8.53 13.38 9.96
N LEU A 147 -8.69 12.57 8.91
CA LEU A 147 -9.10 12.99 7.58
C LEU A 147 -10.21 12.09 7.04
N ASN A 148 -11.35 12.70 6.76
CA ASN A 148 -12.46 12.01 6.09
C ASN A 148 -12.47 12.38 4.60
N LEU A 149 -12.01 11.45 3.76
CA LEU A 149 -11.99 11.60 2.31
C LEU A 149 -13.30 11.18 1.63
N SER A 150 -14.30 10.71 2.34
CA SER A 150 -15.55 10.20 1.75
C SER A 150 -16.24 11.23 0.85
N ARG A 151 -16.15 12.52 1.22
CA ARG A 151 -16.68 13.64 0.42
C ARG A 151 -15.90 13.90 -0.88
N PHE A 152 -14.61 13.51 -0.94
CA PHE A 152 -13.73 13.68 -2.10
C PHE A 152 -13.71 12.43 -2.98
N ARG A 153 -14.04 11.28 -2.42
CA ARG A 153 -14.23 10.01 -3.14
C ARG A 153 -15.59 9.94 -3.84
N LYS A 154 -16.15 11.08 -4.18
CA LYS A 154 -17.31 11.11 -5.08
C LYS A 154 -16.84 10.59 -6.42
N HIS A 155 -17.16 9.32 -6.69
CA HIS A 155 -17.02 8.78 -8.04
C HIS A 155 -17.72 9.74 -9.02
N ARG A 156 -17.17 9.88 -10.21
CA ARG A 156 -17.85 10.62 -11.32
C ARG A 156 -19.27 10.09 -11.57
N PHE A 157 -19.55 8.89 -11.06
CA PHE A 157 -20.84 8.24 -11.15
C PHE A 157 -21.31 7.83 -9.76
N ASN A 158 -22.39 8.42 -9.31
CA ASN A 158 -23.11 7.87 -8.17
C ASN A 158 -24.03 6.71 -8.64
N LYS A 159 -24.48 5.88 -7.69
CA LYS A 159 -25.34 4.73 -7.97
C LYS A 159 -26.60 5.10 -8.78
N ARG A 160 -27.16 6.30 -8.57
CA ARG A 160 -28.35 6.81 -9.26
C ARG A 160 -28.03 7.21 -10.71
N GLU A 161 -26.84 7.70 -10.98
CA GLU A 161 -26.40 8.02 -12.35
C GLU A 161 -26.10 6.74 -13.13
N LEU A 162 -25.44 5.76 -12.50
CA LEU A 162 -25.15 4.46 -13.11
C LEU A 162 -26.47 3.72 -13.47
N SER A 163 -27.48 3.75 -12.59
CA SER A 163 -28.76 3.09 -12.86
C SER A 163 -29.57 3.71 -14.01
N ARG A 164 -29.26 4.94 -14.42
CA ARG A 164 -29.89 5.66 -15.52
C ARG A 164 -29.16 5.53 -16.86
N ARG A 165 -27.99 4.90 -16.88
CA ARG A 165 -27.13 4.76 -18.06
C ARG A 165 -27.06 3.33 -18.51
N THR A 166 -26.93 3.15 -19.82
CA THR A 166 -26.60 1.83 -20.35
C THR A 166 -25.14 1.47 -20.04
N PRO A 167 -24.77 0.18 -19.96
CA PRO A 167 -23.38 -0.24 -19.81
C PRO A 167 -22.44 0.38 -20.86
N ILE A 168 -22.94 0.51 -22.11
CA ILE A 168 -22.19 1.10 -23.23
C ILE A 168 -21.91 2.58 -22.99
N ASP A 169 -22.88 3.35 -22.50
CA ASP A 169 -22.69 4.77 -22.21
C ASP A 169 -21.75 4.99 -21.02
N SER A 170 -21.78 4.08 -20.04
CA SER A 170 -20.84 4.10 -18.93
C SER A 170 -19.40 3.83 -19.39
N LEU A 171 -19.17 2.90 -20.30
CA LEU A 171 -17.88 2.60 -20.90
C LEU A 171 -17.32 3.75 -21.75
N LYS A 172 -18.16 4.50 -22.47
CA LYS A 172 -17.73 5.68 -23.25
C LYS A 172 -17.14 6.80 -22.39
N LEU A 173 -17.46 6.85 -21.12
CA LEU A 173 -16.98 7.88 -20.17
C LEU A 173 -15.69 7.51 -19.46
N LEU A 174 -15.19 6.26 -19.63
CA LEU A 174 -13.90 5.81 -19.15
C LEU A 174 -12.77 6.05 -20.17
N ARG A 175 -13.11 6.59 -21.35
CA ARG A 175 -12.15 7.10 -22.34
C ARG A 175 -11.92 8.58 -22.11
#